data_91adfc6eb50391413d344e37c6c1d6c8
#
_entry.id   91adfc6eb50391413d344e37c6c1d6c8
#
_cell.length_a   1.000
_cell.length_b   1.000
_cell.length_c   1.000
_cell.angle_alpha   90.00
_cell.angle_beta   90.00
_cell.angle_gamma   90.00
#
_symmetry.space_group_name_H-M   'P 1'
#
loop_
_entity.id
_entity.type
_entity.pdbx_description
1 polymer ?
#
loop_
_entity_poly.entity_id
_entity_poly.type
_entity_poly.pdbx_seq_one_letter_code
_entity_poly.pdbx_strand_id
1 'polypeptide(L)'
;DLFESQDEKPTNSFLYSLVMDTYSLGYTNSYVNMPINHKVFLAQFDAIKKLAEKESCVIVGRCADYALEDDPFAVSVFIKADLDKRIERIKKTFELPENKAADLIQKTDKKRASYYNYYSSKKWGEAKSYDLCIDSGELGIEGAIDLIIKYVELKERNNK
;
A
#
# COMPACT_ATOMS: atom_id res chain seq x y z
N ASP A 1 -1.33 -18.54 -2.92
CA ASP A 1 -1.47 -17.83 -4.20
C ASP A 1 -2.34 -16.57 -4.15
N LEU A 2 -3.14 -16.36 -3.10
CA LEU A 2 -3.94 -15.12 -2.91
C LEU A 2 -3.11 -13.93 -2.40
N PHE A 3 -1.91 -14.16 -1.88
CA PHE A 3 -0.94 -13.13 -1.48
C PHE A 3 0.26 -12.99 -2.42
N GLU A 4 0.41 -13.85 -3.39
CA GLU A 4 1.10 -13.49 -4.61
C GLU A 4 0.13 -12.61 -5.38
N SER A 5 0.06 -11.33 -4.96
CA SER A 5 -0.74 -10.35 -5.67
C SER A 5 -0.32 -10.45 -7.13
N GLN A 6 -1.25 -10.72 -8.01
CA GLN A 6 -1.04 -10.72 -9.46
C GLN A 6 -0.41 -9.39 -9.91
N ASP A 7 -0.53 -8.35 -9.08
CA ASP A 7 0.09 -7.03 -9.25
C ASP A 7 1.61 -7.01 -9.12
N GLU A 8 2.23 -8.05 -8.54
CA GLU A 8 3.69 -8.23 -8.52
C GLU A 8 4.20 -9.04 -9.71
N LYS A 9 3.30 -9.64 -10.51
CA LYS A 9 3.63 -10.26 -11.79
C LYS A 9 3.33 -9.29 -12.92
N PRO A 10 4.32 -8.89 -13.74
CA PRO A 10 4.17 -7.81 -14.73
C PRO A 10 3.14 -8.09 -15.85
N THR A 11 2.46 -9.23 -15.87
CA THR A 11 1.70 -9.69 -17.04
C THR A 11 0.17 -9.63 -16.92
N ASN A 12 -0.42 -9.37 -15.73
CA ASN A 12 -1.87 -9.48 -15.54
C ASN A 12 -2.50 -8.37 -14.68
N SER A 13 -1.84 -7.24 -14.48
CA SER A 13 -2.35 -6.14 -13.68
C SER A 13 -3.01 -5.07 -14.55
N PHE A 14 -4.15 -4.53 -14.10
CA PHE A 14 -4.74 -3.30 -14.63
C PHE A 14 -3.71 -2.16 -14.68
N LEU A 15 -2.84 -2.08 -13.67
CA LEU A 15 -1.72 -1.14 -13.63
C LEU A 15 -0.68 -1.40 -14.72
N TYR A 16 -0.45 -2.66 -15.12
CA TYR A 16 0.42 -2.99 -16.24
C TYR A 16 -0.15 -2.51 -17.58
N SER A 17 -1.46 -2.62 -17.80
CA SER A 17 -2.09 -2.08 -19.01
C SER A 17 -2.04 -0.55 -19.06
N LEU A 18 -2.23 0.11 -17.93
CA LEU A 18 -2.10 1.58 -17.81
C LEU A 18 -0.67 2.05 -18.09
N VAL A 19 0.32 1.27 -17.63
CA VAL A 19 1.75 1.50 -17.91
C VAL A 19 2.03 1.39 -19.40
N MET A 20 1.53 0.34 -20.05
CA MET A 20 1.75 0.13 -21.48
C MET A 20 1.07 1.20 -22.33
N ASP A 21 -0.11 1.69 -21.94
CA ASP A 21 -0.76 2.82 -22.61
C ASP A 21 0.04 4.11 -22.49
N THR A 22 0.68 4.35 -21.34
CA THR A 22 1.56 5.52 -21.15
C THR A 22 2.84 5.41 -21.98
N TYR A 23 3.37 4.19 -22.17
CA TYR A 23 4.53 3.93 -23.05
C TYR A 23 4.20 4.11 -24.53
N SER A 24 2.98 3.80 -24.97
CA SER A 24 2.56 3.97 -26.37
C SER A 24 2.42 5.44 -26.79
N LEU A 25 2.31 6.35 -25.80
CA LEU A 25 2.17 7.80 -26.02
C LEU A 25 3.49 8.58 -26.13
N GLY A 26 4.64 7.92 -26.28
CA GLY A 26 5.86 8.53 -26.83
C GLY A 26 6.78 9.25 -25.87
N TYR A 27 6.74 9.00 -24.57
CA TYR A 27 7.77 9.46 -23.63
C TYR A 27 9.00 8.53 -23.69
N THR A 28 9.78 8.66 -24.74
CA THR A 28 10.96 7.84 -25.00
C THR A 28 12.24 8.63 -24.72
N ASN A 29 13.13 8.11 -24.01
CA ASN A 29 14.59 7.99 -24.14
C ASN A 29 15.35 7.78 -22.82
N SER A 30 14.86 8.24 -21.67
CA SER A 30 15.56 8.03 -20.39
C SER A 30 15.22 6.69 -19.71
N TYR A 31 14.12 6.05 -20.11
CA TYR A 31 13.61 4.84 -19.46
C TYR A 31 14.05 3.53 -20.11
N VAL A 32 14.72 3.57 -21.26
CA VAL A 32 15.03 2.35 -22.04
C VAL A 32 15.92 1.37 -21.28
N ASN A 33 16.87 1.86 -20.48
CA ASN A 33 17.84 1.03 -19.74
C ASN A 33 17.45 0.79 -18.27
N MET A 34 16.25 1.21 -17.85
CA MET A 34 15.81 1.05 -16.45
C MET A 34 15.25 -0.35 -16.20
N PRO A 35 15.57 -1.01 -15.07
CA PRO A 35 14.97 -2.29 -14.69
C PRO A 35 13.44 -2.23 -14.69
N ILE A 36 12.79 -3.30 -15.11
CA ILE A 36 11.33 -3.35 -15.26
C ILE A 36 10.58 -3.01 -13.97
N ASN A 37 11.10 -3.43 -12.81
CA ASN A 37 10.49 -3.13 -11.51
C ASN A 37 10.44 -1.62 -11.22
N HIS A 38 11.47 -0.87 -11.63
CA HIS A 38 11.49 0.59 -11.48
C HIS A 38 10.49 1.27 -12.41
N LYS A 39 10.36 0.75 -13.64
CA LYS A 39 9.36 1.25 -14.59
C LYS A 39 7.95 1.07 -14.06
N VAL A 40 7.66 -0.12 -13.51
CA VAL A 40 6.37 -0.43 -12.89
C VAL A 40 6.11 0.49 -11.69
N PHE A 41 7.11 0.70 -10.83
CA PHE A 41 6.99 1.62 -9.70
C PHE A 41 6.63 3.05 -10.15
N LEU A 42 7.36 3.61 -11.12
CA LEU A 42 7.12 4.97 -11.61
C LEU A 42 5.72 5.13 -12.21
N ALA A 43 5.27 4.14 -12.95
CA ALA A 43 3.93 4.18 -13.51
C ALA A 43 2.83 4.03 -12.47
N GLN A 44 3.04 3.21 -11.43
CA GLN A 44 2.14 3.14 -10.27
C GLN A 44 2.09 4.49 -9.54
N PHE A 45 3.25 5.11 -9.34
CA PHE A 45 3.38 6.43 -8.72
C PHE A 45 2.57 7.51 -9.47
N ASP A 46 2.73 7.58 -10.79
CA ASP A 46 1.99 8.52 -11.63
C ASP A 46 0.49 8.22 -11.65
N ALA A 47 0.12 6.94 -11.68
CA ALA A 47 -1.29 6.53 -11.64
C ALA A 47 -1.96 6.92 -10.30
N ILE A 48 -1.25 6.75 -9.17
CA ILE A 48 -1.73 7.15 -7.85
C ILE A 48 -2.01 8.65 -7.80
N LYS A 49 -1.07 9.48 -8.26
CA LYS A 49 -1.26 10.93 -8.32
C LYS A 49 -2.48 11.32 -9.16
N LYS A 50 -2.59 10.77 -10.36
CA LYS A 50 -3.73 11.04 -11.26
C LYS A 50 -5.08 10.60 -10.69
N LEU A 51 -5.12 9.51 -9.91
CA LEU A 51 -6.35 9.06 -9.24
C LEU A 51 -6.74 10.03 -8.12
N ALA A 52 -5.79 10.42 -7.27
CA ALA A 52 -6.04 11.34 -6.18
C ALA A 52 -6.49 12.74 -6.65
N GLU A 53 -5.98 13.20 -7.80
CA GLU A 53 -6.43 14.47 -8.42
C GLU A 53 -7.87 14.44 -8.93
N LYS A 54 -8.42 13.27 -9.23
CA LYS A 54 -9.76 13.15 -9.84
C LYS A 54 -10.88 13.07 -8.81
N GLU A 55 -10.66 12.31 -7.74
CA GLU A 55 -11.69 12.01 -6.76
C GLU A 55 -11.12 11.47 -5.45
N SER A 56 -11.91 11.51 -4.39
CA SER A 56 -11.56 10.88 -3.12
C SER A 56 -11.42 9.37 -3.31
N CYS A 57 -10.30 8.81 -2.86
CA CYS A 57 -10.00 7.41 -3.05
C CYS A 57 -9.29 6.81 -1.82
N VAL A 58 -9.39 5.48 -1.69
CA VAL A 58 -8.63 4.70 -0.71
C VAL A 58 -7.62 3.84 -1.46
N ILE A 59 -6.33 4.03 -1.17
CA ILE A 59 -5.24 3.34 -1.84
C ILE A 59 -4.53 2.43 -0.85
N VAL A 60 -4.35 1.16 -1.20
CA VAL A 60 -3.71 0.18 -0.32
C VAL A 60 -2.29 -0.14 -0.79
N GLY A 61 -1.31 0.28 0.01
CA GLY A 61 0.10 -0.01 -0.23
C GLY A 61 0.71 0.79 -1.39
N ARG A 62 1.66 0.18 -2.13
CA ARG A 62 2.34 0.76 -3.32
C ARG A 62 3.07 2.08 -3.07
N CYS A 63 3.48 2.33 -1.82
CA CYS A 63 4.08 3.61 -1.42
C CYS A 63 3.20 4.82 -1.78
N ALA A 64 1.87 4.67 -1.68
CA ALA A 64 0.92 5.74 -1.99
C ALA A 64 1.10 6.94 -1.06
N ASP A 65 1.43 6.71 0.20
CA ASP A 65 1.80 7.74 1.18
C ASP A 65 3.05 8.54 0.77
N TYR A 66 3.98 7.93 0.05
CA TYR A 66 5.13 8.61 -0.54
C TYR A 66 4.75 9.36 -1.83
N ALA A 67 3.90 8.75 -2.67
CA ALA A 67 3.44 9.40 -3.90
C ALA A 67 2.62 10.66 -3.63
N LEU A 68 1.90 10.71 -2.50
CA LEU A 68 1.01 11.80 -2.10
C LEU A 68 1.54 12.60 -0.89
N GLU A 69 2.86 12.58 -0.63
CA GLU A 69 3.44 13.24 0.55
C GLU A 69 3.27 14.77 0.54
N ASP A 70 3.16 15.37 -0.64
CA ASP A 70 2.92 16.80 -0.81
C ASP A 70 1.43 17.18 -0.83
N ASP A 71 0.52 16.20 -0.80
CA ASP A 71 -0.92 16.45 -0.78
C ASP A 71 -1.40 16.68 0.66
N PRO A 72 -1.85 17.90 1.01
CA PRO A 72 -2.29 18.23 2.37
C PRO A 72 -3.54 17.45 2.81
N PHE A 73 -4.31 16.90 1.88
CA PHE A 73 -5.51 16.12 2.16
C PHE A 73 -5.25 14.62 2.28
N ALA A 74 -4.09 14.14 1.82
CA ALA A 74 -3.72 12.75 1.96
C ALA A 74 -3.58 12.36 3.43
N VAL A 75 -4.11 11.19 3.81
CA VAL A 75 -3.97 10.61 5.15
C VAL A 75 -3.29 9.26 5.02
N SER A 76 -2.10 9.15 5.58
CA SER A 76 -1.33 7.92 5.62
C SER A 76 -1.62 7.12 6.89
N VAL A 77 -2.07 5.87 6.73
CA VAL A 77 -2.48 5.00 7.85
C VAL A 77 -1.69 3.70 7.85
N PHE A 78 -1.11 3.36 8.98
CA PHE A 78 -0.51 2.05 9.21
C PHE A 78 -1.39 1.21 10.14
N ILE A 79 -1.86 0.08 9.66
CA ILE A 79 -2.69 -0.85 10.42
C ILE A 79 -1.86 -2.03 10.87
N LYS A 80 -1.80 -2.26 12.17
CA LYS A 80 -1.09 -3.39 12.79
C LYS A 80 -2.03 -4.27 13.62
N ALA A 81 -1.55 -5.42 13.99
CA ALA A 81 -2.11 -6.27 15.04
C ALA A 81 -1.01 -7.21 15.54
N ASP A 82 -1.18 -7.73 16.75
CA ASP A 82 -0.28 -8.72 17.32
C ASP A 82 -0.22 -9.99 16.47
N LEU A 83 0.93 -10.65 16.48
CA LEU A 83 1.19 -11.81 15.62
C LEU A 83 0.17 -12.93 15.83
N ASP A 84 -0.20 -13.24 17.05
CA ASP A 84 -1.15 -14.31 17.36
C ASP A 84 -2.54 -14.03 16.79
N LYS A 85 -3.03 -12.79 16.93
CA LYS A 85 -4.30 -12.36 16.33
C LYS A 85 -4.27 -12.44 14.79
N ARG A 86 -3.13 -12.09 14.20
CA ARG A 86 -2.91 -12.18 12.75
C ARG A 86 -2.87 -13.64 12.27
N ILE A 87 -2.22 -14.54 13.02
CA ILE A 87 -2.16 -15.97 12.73
C ILE A 87 -3.56 -16.55 12.74
N GLU A 88 -4.35 -16.31 13.80
CA GLU A 88 -5.71 -16.80 13.90
C GLU A 88 -6.61 -16.33 12.75
N ARG A 89 -6.48 -15.07 12.35
CA ARG A 89 -7.20 -14.53 11.19
C ARG A 89 -6.82 -15.24 9.90
N ILE A 90 -5.51 -15.41 9.64
CA ILE A 90 -5.01 -16.06 8.42
C ILE A 90 -5.38 -17.54 8.40
N LYS A 91 -5.28 -18.26 9.52
CA LYS A 91 -5.76 -19.65 9.66
C LYS A 91 -7.22 -19.77 9.20
N LYS A 92 -8.07 -18.89 9.74
CA LYS A 92 -9.51 -18.91 9.46
C LYS A 92 -9.84 -18.51 8.01
N THR A 93 -9.16 -17.52 7.48
CA THR A 93 -9.46 -16.97 6.14
C THR A 93 -8.98 -17.89 5.02
N PHE A 94 -7.85 -18.57 5.22
CA PHE A 94 -7.20 -19.38 4.18
C PHE A 94 -7.18 -20.88 4.50
N GLU A 95 -7.81 -21.29 5.57
CA GLU A 95 -7.86 -22.70 6.02
C GLU A 95 -6.46 -23.32 6.15
N LEU A 96 -5.47 -22.53 6.63
CA LEU A 96 -4.10 -22.94 6.77
C LEU A 96 -3.78 -23.44 8.19
N PRO A 97 -2.87 -24.42 8.33
CA PRO A 97 -2.31 -24.76 9.62
C PRO A 97 -1.46 -23.60 10.16
N GLU A 98 -1.36 -23.52 11.47
CA GLU A 98 -0.74 -22.40 12.21
C GLU A 98 0.67 -22.05 11.73
N ASN A 99 1.52 -23.06 11.57
CA ASN A 99 2.89 -22.86 11.09
C ASN A 99 2.94 -22.25 9.67
N LYS A 100 2.03 -22.64 8.79
CA LYS A 100 1.94 -22.08 7.45
C LYS A 100 1.39 -20.66 7.44
N ALA A 101 0.43 -20.38 8.34
CA ALA A 101 -0.08 -19.02 8.51
C ALA A 101 1.02 -18.07 9.04
N ALA A 102 1.78 -18.50 10.04
CA ALA A 102 2.91 -17.74 10.58
C ALA A 102 3.99 -17.46 9.51
N ASP A 103 4.40 -18.50 8.77
CA ASP A 103 5.37 -18.37 7.66
C ASP A 103 4.89 -17.39 6.59
N LEU A 104 3.61 -17.47 6.22
CA LEU A 104 3.01 -16.59 5.22
C LEU A 104 3.03 -15.13 5.67
N ILE A 105 2.67 -14.87 6.92
CA ILE A 105 2.70 -13.53 7.51
C ILE A 105 4.12 -12.96 7.45
N GLN A 106 5.11 -13.70 7.95
CA GLN A 106 6.50 -13.24 7.99
C GLN A 106 7.07 -12.93 6.60
N LYS A 107 6.80 -13.82 5.62
CA LYS A 107 7.24 -13.62 4.23
C LYS A 107 6.58 -12.39 3.60
N THR A 108 5.29 -12.20 3.85
CA THR A 108 4.52 -11.07 3.33
C THR A 108 5.00 -9.74 3.94
N ASP A 109 5.20 -9.70 5.26
CA ASP A 109 5.71 -8.50 5.93
C ASP A 109 7.12 -8.15 5.46
N LYS A 110 7.99 -9.15 5.29
CA LYS A 110 9.34 -8.93 4.75
C LYS A 110 9.31 -8.35 3.33
N LYS A 111 8.44 -8.87 2.46
CA LYS A 111 8.27 -8.34 1.10
C LYS A 111 7.78 -6.90 1.12
N ARG A 112 6.74 -6.59 1.92
CA ARG A 112 6.20 -5.24 2.08
C ARG A 112 7.23 -4.26 2.62
N ALA A 113 7.94 -4.64 3.68
CA ALA A 113 9.00 -3.82 4.26
C ALA A 113 10.13 -3.56 3.25
N SER A 114 10.58 -4.58 2.53
CA SER A 114 11.64 -4.43 1.52
C SER A 114 11.21 -3.49 0.40
N TYR A 115 9.99 -3.64 -0.12
CA TYR A 115 9.45 -2.78 -1.17
C TYR A 115 9.32 -1.33 -0.70
N TYR A 116 8.67 -1.12 0.44
CA TYR A 116 8.43 0.21 0.99
C TYR A 116 9.72 0.94 1.33
N ASN A 117 10.65 0.29 2.04
CA ASN A 117 11.92 0.90 2.44
C ASN A 117 12.79 1.26 1.22
N TYR A 118 12.74 0.44 0.18
CA TYR A 118 13.53 0.68 -1.03
C TYR A 118 13.03 1.89 -1.83
N TYR A 119 11.70 1.99 -2.03
CA TYR A 119 11.13 3.01 -2.91
C TYR A 119 10.80 4.33 -2.21
N SER A 120 10.45 4.32 -0.92
CA SER A 120 10.08 5.53 -0.17
C SER A 120 11.23 6.16 0.61
N SER A 121 12.33 5.44 0.79
CA SER A 121 13.42 5.81 1.72
C SER A 121 12.95 6.01 3.17
N LYS A 122 11.73 5.59 3.48
CA LYS A 122 11.13 5.55 4.83
C LYS A 122 11.25 4.12 5.38
N LYS A 123 10.91 3.92 6.64
CA LYS A 123 10.92 2.59 7.26
C LYS A 123 9.50 2.09 7.47
N TRP A 124 9.19 0.95 6.88
CA TRP A 124 7.87 0.33 6.99
C TRP A 124 7.50 0.03 8.45
N GLY A 125 6.31 0.48 8.88
CA GLY A 125 5.81 0.29 10.24
C GLY A 125 6.42 1.24 11.28
N GLU A 126 7.29 2.17 10.90
CA GLU A 126 7.80 3.18 11.80
C GLU A 126 6.77 4.32 11.96
N ALA A 127 6.32 4.56 13.20
CA ALA A 127 5.20 5.48 13.47
C ALA A 127 5.36 6.88 12.85
N LYS A 128 6.57 7.41 12.81
CA LYS A 128 6.84 8.74 12.22
C LYS A 128 6.62 8.82 10.70
N SER A 129 6.49 7.67 10.03
CA SER A 129 6.25 7.60 8.58
C SER A 129 4.77 7.70 8.21
N TYR A 130 3.88 7.74 9.21
CA TYR A 130 2.43 7.71 9.00
C TYR A 130 1.74 8.77 9.85
N ASP A 131 0.61 9.31 9.37
CA ASP A 131 -0.24 10.22 10.14
C ASP A 131 -0.95 9.48 11.28
N LEU A 132 -1.30 8.20 11.07
CA LEU A 132 -2.06 7.40 12.02
C LEU A 132 -1.56 5.95 12.04
N CYS A 133 -1.27 5.42 13.24
CA CYS A 133 -0.96 4.01 13.45
C CYS A 133 -2.04 3.36 14.31
N ILE A 134 -2.71 2.33 13.79
CA ILE A 134 -3.86 1.70 14.42
C ILE A 134 -3.57 0.24 14.75
N ASP A 135 -3.95 -0.18 15.95
CA ASP A 135 -4.00 -1.58 16.32
C ASP A 135 -5.40 -2.18 16.10
N SER A 136 -5.59 -2.77 14.93
CA SER A 136 -6.86 -3.43 14.58
C SER A 136 -7.10 -4.73 15.35
N GLY A 137 -6.08 -5.25 16.01
CA GLY A 137 -6.20 -6.40 16.91
C GLY A 137 -6.92 -6.05 18.21
N GLU A 138 -6.79 -4.79 18.68
CA GLU A 138 -7.50 -4.29 19.86
C GLU A 138 -8.87 -3.72 19.53
N LEU A 139 -8.94 -2.89 18.46
CA LEU A 139 -10.17 -2.18 18.10
C LEU A 139 -11.16 -3.01 17.27
N GLY A 140 -10.71 -4.12 16.71
CA GLY A 140 -11.46 -4.80 15.65
C GLY A 140 -11.45 -4.01 14.34
N ILE A 141 -12.11 -4.56 13.33
CA ILE A 141 -12.17 -3.93 11.98
C ILE A 141 -13.03 -2.67 12.03
N GLU A 142 -14.24 -2.75 12.58
CA GLU A 142 -15.18 -1.63 12.65
C GLU A 142 -14.61 -0.45 13.45
N GLY A 143 -14.04 -0.71 14.63
CA GLY A 143 -13.42 0.33 15.44
C GLY A 143 -12.22 0.99 14.76
N ALA A 144 -11.45 0.25 13.95
CA ALA A 144 -10.37 0.81 13.14
C ALA A 144 -10.91 1.72 12.03
N ILE A 145 -12.02 1.33 11.38
CA ILE A 145 -12.71 2.13 10.35
C ILE A 145 -13.21 3.44 10.96
N ASP A 146 -13.93 3.37 12.08
CA ASP A 146 -14.47 4.56 12.77
C ASP A 146 -13.37 5.56 13.15
N LEU A 147 -12.24 5.04 13.63
CA LEU A 147 -11.10 5.89 13.99
C LEU A 147 -10.49 6.58 12.77
N ILE A 148 -10.36 5.87 11.63
CA ILE A 148 -9.85 6.45 10.38
C ILE A 148 -10.79 7.55 9.90
N ILE A 149 -12.09 7.28 9.83
CA ILE A 149 -13.09 8.26 9.41
C ILE A 149 -13.02 9.50 10.31
N LYS A 150 -12.96 9.29 11.62
CA LYS A 150 -12.86 10.40 12.57
C LYS A 150 -11.60 11.24 12.40
N TYR A 151 -10.48 10.60 12.12
CA TYR A 151 -9.23 11.30 11.86
C TYR A 151 -9.33 12.16 10.58
N VAL A 152 -9.88 11.60 9.49
CA VAL A 152 -10.09 12.33 8.23
C VAL A 152 -10.97 13.56 8.45
N GLU A 153 -12.13 13.41 9.11
CA GLU A 153 -13.03 14.53 9.44
C GLU A 153 -12.34 15.66 10.22
N LEU A 154 -11.49 15.29 11.18
CA LEU A 154 -10.75 16.26 11.99
C LEU A 154 -9.68 16.98 11.15
N LYS A 155 -8.96 16.25 10.29
CA LYS A 155 -7.95 16.84 9.40
C LYS A 155 -8.58 17.81 8.40
N GLU A 156 -9.67 17.41 7.75
CA GLU A 156 -10.40 18.28 6.81
C GLU A 156 -10.91 19.57 7.47
N ARG A 157 -11.37 19.48 8.73
CA ARG A 157 -11.84 20.64 9.47
C ARG A 157 -10.72 21.62 9.81
N ASN A 158 -9.50 21.13 10.03
CA ASN A 158 -8.35 21.95 10.37
C ASN A 158 -7.67 22.57 9.14
N ASN A 159 -7.93 22.01 7.94
CA ASN A 159 -7.40 22.52 6.68
C ASN A 159 -8.33 23.53 5.98
N LYS A 160 -9.48 23.83 6.60
CA LYS A 160 -10.42 24.89 6.17
C LYS A 160 -10.09 26.19 6.91
#